data_b409cbcdd560bcd489513f9012b6ed20
#
_entry.id   b409cbcdd560bcd489513f9012b6ed20
#
_cell.length_a   1.000
_cell.length_b   1.000
_cell.length_c   1.000
_cell.angle_alpha   90.00
_cell.angle_beta   90.00
_cell.angle_gamma   90.00
#
_symmetry.space_group_name_H-M   'P 1'
#
loop_
_entity.id
_entity.type
_entity.pdbx_description
1 polymer ?
#
loop_
_entity_poly.entity_id
_entity_poly.type
_entity_poly.pdbx_seq_one_letter_code
_entity_poly.pdbx_strand_id
1 'polypeptide(L)'
;MLPVHRFNIRFSYVTKKGLPFIREFLLRLVHISPMMPAEVATYFGLSKREVDEAITDLVEKGDLHFLDSGQIDLTAQSRGYFVSLGSTPQVSSLLESGGAFAFELTSFSCVGRKRTHEKWIAGLRLEVPNEIVANSERLAKSKFQEQFHKIQEQGYWSHNINQEDPGRPSIYTMESVRKLGQEPLRLTSIFSINPEGVPVERDDFELLDDTSRVQELVTDAVSLAQKPMNFKQVAQAMEALGDLNTRKIFNDNSVDVVQLMLAQQSGRLDDSKWVPFMGPVYSKDNWQLICDHLEPILDRIKKAKSEIHDFTWIAPSDGFWGKSLRMRDCFNELVTNAMTKSENPARLYMPKLYLPIRDSSDRQVISKWKQDFGGSLLNIYGLTEGFMDGNVEVLLLPGHLAVICYHISRPESLPISLPVGFVSTDQDTVQRIQMIAEDYVDDVASFDNPRDLGLISKL
;
A
#
# COMPACT_ATOMS: atom_id res chain seq x y z
N MET A 1 2.10 -1.01 -7.41
CA MET A 1 3.07 -0.03 -6.87
C MET A 1 2.97 1.23 -7.71
N LEU A 2 2.32 2.25 -7.16
CA LEU A 2 2.09 3.55 -7.80
C LEU A 2 3.27 4.47 -7.51
N PRO A 3 3.88 5.13 -8.52
CA PRO A 3 4.97 6.07 -8.28
C PRO A 3 4.45 7.35 -7.62
N VAL A 4 5.12 7.77 -6.56
CA VAL A 4 4.79 8.97 -5.79
C VAL A 4 6.01 9.89 -5.74
N HIS A 5 5.83 11.17 -5.99
CA HIS A 5 6.83 12.20 -5.72
C HIS A 5 6.51 12.99 -4.46
N ARG A 6 7.52 13.25 -3.67
CA ARG A 6 7.42 14.18 -2.53
C ARG A 6 7.95 15.54 -2.92
N PHE A 7 7.21 16.55 -2.52
CA PHE A 7 7.56 17.95 -2.77
C PHE A 7 7.62 18.73 -1.47
N ASN A 8 8.60 19.61 -1.35
CA ASN A 8 8.56 20.69 -0.38
C ASN A 8 7.81 21.87 -0.99
N ILE A 9 6.65 22.21 -0.42
CA ILE A 9 5.76 23.25 -0.91
C ILE A 9 5.75 24.38 0.10
N ARG A 10 6.01 25.62 -0.35
CA ARG A 10 5.85 26.84 0.42
C ARG A 10 4.80 27.71 -0.22
N PHE A 11 3.92 28.26 0.60
CA PHE A 11 2.81 29.09 0.14
C PHE A 11 2.41 30.10 1.20
N SER A 12 1.84 31.22 0.75
CA SER A 12 1.16 32.18 1.60
C SER A 12 -0.34 31.99 1.47
N TYR A 13 -1.05 32.16 2.56
CA TYR A 13 -2.49 32.01 2.61
C TYR A 13 -3.15 33.10 3.43
N VAL A 14 -4.42 33.36 3.16
CA VAL A 14 -5.22 34.35 3.87
C VAL A 14 -6.29 33.64 4.69
N THR A 15 -6.50 34.14 5.90
CA THR A 15 -7.66 33.78 6.73
C THR A 15 -8.49 35.03 6.96
N LYS A 16 -9.81 34.87 6.99
CA LYS A 16 -10.69 35.95 7.39
C LYS A 16 -10.78 35.93 8.90
N LYS A 17 -10.10 36.83 9.54
CA LYS A 17 -10.07 36.94 11.00
C LYS A 17 -11.20 37.83 11.49
N GLY A 18 -12.05 37.30 12.40
CA GLY A 18 -12.96 38.12 13.17
C GLY A 18 -12.20 39.02 14.14
N LEU A 19 -12.76 40.19 14.43
CA LEU A 19 -12.21 41.06 15.44
C LEU A 19 -12.77 40.69 16.83
N PRO A 20 -12.00 40.93 17.92
CA PRO A 20 -12.57 40.82 19.26
C PRO A 20 -13.84 41.66 19.40
N PHE A 21 -14.81 41.12 20.16
CA PHE A 21 -16.18 41.63 20.25
C PHE A 21 -16.27 43.18 20.34
N ILE A 22 -15.57 43.78 21.28
CA ILE A 22 -15.61 45.24 21.48
C ILE A 22 -15.11 45.97 20.23
N ARG A 23 -14.02 45.51 19.61
CA ARG A 23 -13.43 46.14 18.42
C ARG A 23 -14.35 45.99 17.21
N GLU A 24 -14.96 44.81 17.04
CA GLU A 24 -15.90 44.58 15.96
C GLU A 24 -17.10 45.54 16.03
N PHE A 25 -17.72 45.57 17.20
CA PHE A 25 -18.92 46.41 17.38
C PHE A 25 -18.59 47.93 17.30
N LEU A 26 -17.43 48.36 17.76
CA LEU A 26 -16.99 49.72 17.66
C LEU A 26 -16.79 50.11 16.19
N LEU A 27 -16.09 49.28 15.40
CA LEU A 27 -15.92 49.54 13.97
C LEU A 27 -17.26 49.55 13.22
N ARG A 28 -18.17 48.62 13.57
CA ARG A 28 -19.51 48.58 12.97
C ARG A 28 -20.32 49.81 13.27
N LEU A 29 -20.24 50.33 14.50
CA LEU A 29 -20.94 51.53 14.92
C LEU A 29 -20.40 52.77 14.20
N VAL A 30 -19.09 52.93 14.17
CA VAL A 30 -18.41 54.03 13.47
C VAL A 30 -18.57 53.94 11.94
N HIS A 31 -18.73 52.73 11.39
CA HIS A 31 -19.07 52.55 9.97
C HIS A 31 -20.41 53.13 9.59
N ILE A 32 -21.38 53.20 10.53
CA ILE A 32 -22.67 53.79 10.29
C ILE A 32 -22.55 55.33 10.29
N SER A 33 -21.83 55.88 11.26
CA SER A 33 -21.60 57.34 11.38
C SER A 33 -20.41 57.62 12.27
N PRO A 34 -19.56 58.65 11.96
CA PRO A 34 -18.57 59.15 12.88
C PRO A 34 -19.19 59.55 14.21
N MET A 35 -18.53 59.27 15.34
CA MET A 35 -19.07 59.48 16.69
C MET A 35 -18.01 60.01 17.64
N MET A 36 -18.48 60.74 18.67
CA MET A 36 -17.60 61.11 19.79
C MET A 36 -17.34 59.91 20.69
N PRO A 37 -16.11 59.79 21.27
CA PRO A 37 -15.81 58.67 22.22
C PRO A 37 -16.81 58.58 23.39
N ALA A 38 -17.33 59.72 23.85
CA ALA A 38 -18.35 59.75 24.90
C ALA A 38 -19.69 59.17 24.47
N GLU A 39 -20.05 59.33 23.20
CA GLU A 39 -21.29 58.70 22.63
C GLU A 39 -21.15 57.20 22.52
N VAL A 40 -19.96 56.71 22.12
CA VAL A 40 -19.63 55.29 22.08
C VAL A 40 -19.70 54.68 23.49
N ALA A 41 -19.15 55.35 24.51
CA ALA A 41 -19.22 54.91 25.90
C ALA A 41 -20.66 54.77 26.36
N THR A 42 -21.48 55.73 26.04
CA THR A 42 -22.91 55.72 26.39
C THR A 42 -23.67 54.62 25.67
N TYR A 43 -23.38 54.43 24.38
CA TYR A 43 -24.07 53.42 23.55
C TYR A 43 -23.80 52.01 24.05
N PHE A 44 -22.58 51.68 24.43
CA PHE A 44 -22.20 50.38 24.90
C PHE A 44 -22.29 50.15 26.41
N GLY A 45 -22.57 51.22 27.17
CA GLY A 45 -22.59 51.14 28.63
C GLY A 45 -21.19 50.87 29.23
N LEU A 46 -20.13 51.24 28.52
CA LEU A 46 -18.74 51.06 28.94
C LEU A 46 -18.23 52.30 29.71
N SER A 47 -17.24 52.08 30.57
CA SER A 47 -16.52 53.18 31.20
C SER A 47 -15.66 53.91 30.17
N LYS A 48 -15.41 55.20 30.44
CA LYS A 48 -14.53 56.04 29.60
C LYS A 48 -13.19 55.37 29.33
N ARG A 49 -12.59 54.75 30.36
CA ARG A 49 -11.31 54.07 30.25
C ARG A 49 -11.33 52.89 29.28
N GLU A 50 -12.36 52.06 29.31
CA GLU A 50 -12.50 50.90 28.43
C GLU A 50 -12.66 51.32 26.97
N VAL A 51 -13.40 52.38 26.73
CA VAL A 51 -13.56 52.95 25.38
C VAL A 51 -12.29 53.60 24.90
N ASP A 52 -11.61 54.38 25.73
CA ASP A 52 -10.34 55.02 25.38
C ASP A 52 -9.26 53.97 25.04
N GLU A 53 -9.16 52.87 25.81
CA GLU A 53 -8.25 51.77 25.51
C GLU A 53 -8.61 51.08 24.17
N ALA A 54 -9.88 50.81 23.89
CA ALA A 54 -10.32 50.18 22.64
C ALA A 54 -10.08 51.08 21.41
N ILE A 55 -10.34 52.41 21.55
CA ILE A 55 -10.10 53.38 20.49
C ILE A 55 -8.60 53.51 20.24
N THR A 56 -7.78 53.64 21.29
CA THR A 56 -6.32 53.77 21.18
C THR A 56 -5.73 52.59 20.41
N ASP A 57 -6.14 51.35 20.76
CA ASP A 57 -5.66 50.16 20.08
C ASP A 57 -6.06 50.13 18.58
N LEU A 58 -7.27 50.57 18.24
CA LEU A 58 -7.72 50.67 16.85
C LEU A 58 -7.06 51.82 16.06
N VAL A 59 -6.71 52.92 16.73
CA VAL A 59 -5.96 54.02 16.12
C VAL A 59 -4.50 53.57 15.88
N GLU A 60 -3.86 52.92 16.84
CA GLU A 60 -2.51 52.36 16.67
C GLU A 60 -2.41 51.36 15.54
N LYS A 61 -3.48 50.57 15.31
CA LYS A 61 -3.57 49.63 14.19
C LYS A 61 -3.92 50.28 12.85
N GLY A 62 -4.22 51.57 12.84
CA GLY A 62 -4.64 52.30 11.65
C GLY A 62 -6.05 52.00 11.17
N ASP A 63 -6.90 51.49 12.04
CA ASP A 63 -8.31 51.17 11.74
C ASP A 63 -9.23 52.38 11.98
N LEU A 64 -8.91 53.21 12.97
CA LEU A 64 -9.63 54.46 13.28
C LEU A 64 -8.70 55.64 13.19
N HIS A 65 -9.29 56.82 12.97
CA HIS A 65 -8.61 58.11 13.12
C HIS A 65 -9.54 59.15 13.73
N PHE A 66 -8.99 60.19 14.34
CA PHE A 66 -9.74 61.29 14.84
C PHE A 66 -9.92 62.36 13.76
N LEU A 67 -11.13 62.84 13.63
CA LEU A 67 -11.46 64.02 12.82
C LEU A 67 -11.16 65.31 13.60
N ASP A 68 -11.04 66.44 12.90
CA ASP A 68 -10.84 67.78 13.51
C ASP A 68 -11.95 68.16 14.51
N SER A 69 -13.16 67.54 14.35
CA SER A 69 -14.29 67.68 15.27
C SER A 69 -14.12 66.92 16.60
N GLY A 70 -13.07 66.11 16.76
CA GLY A 70 -12.87 65.21 17.88
C GLY A 70 -13.66 63.91 17.79
N GLN A 71 -14.42 63.69 16.72
CA GLN A 71 -15.09 62.41 16.42
C GLN A 71 -14.11 61.39 15.90
N ILE A 72 -14.40 60.10 16.12
CA ILE A 72 -13.67 58.99 15.51
C ILE A 72 -14.36 58.58 14.22
N ASP A 73 -13.57 58.26 13.20
CA ASP A 73 -14.03 57.73 11.92
C ASP A 73 -13.14 56.58 11.43
N LEU A 74 -13.67 55.76 10.54
CA LEU A 74 -12.92 54.69 9.89
C LEU A 74 -11.88 55.22 8.94
N THR A 75 -10.69 54.60 8.91
CA THR A 75 -9.70 54.85 7.85
C THR A 75 -10.18 54.25 6.53
N ALA A 76 -9.53 54.63 5.42
CA ALA A 76 -9.79 54.02 4.12
C ALA A 76 -9.55 52.47 4.13
N GLN A 77 -8.57 52.07 4.94
CA GLN A 77 -8.28 50.62 5.12
C GLN A 77 -9.42 49.91 5.82
N SER A 78 -9.88 50.36 6.95
CA SER A 78 -10.92 49.71 7.73
C SER A 78 -12.30 49.78 7.10
N ARG A 79 -12.58 50.78 6.27
CA ARG A 79 -13.79 50.83 5.43
C ARG A 79 -13.84 49.63 4.46
N GLY A 80 -12.67 49.16 3.96
CA GLY A 80 -12.55 47.98 3.12
C GLY A 80 -12.86 46.64 3.82
N TYR A 81 -12.98 46.64 5.15
CA TYR A 81 -13.37 45.43 5.89
C TYR A 81 -14.86 45.11 5.76
N PHE A 82 -15.65 46.04 5.28
CA PHE A 82 -17.10 45.90 5.22
C PHE A 82 -17.59 45.66 3.78
N VAL A 83 -18.41 44.64 3.60
CA VAL A 83 -19.06 44.33 2.32
C VAL A 83 -20.31 45.23 2.11
N SER A 84 -21.01 45.56 3.19
CA SER A 84 -22.22 46.39 3.21
C SER A 84 -22.37 47.08 4.54
N LEU A 85 -23.20 48.13 4.59
CA LEU A 85 -23.48 48.87 5.81
C LEU A 85 -23.99 47.96 6.93
N GLY A 86 -23.29 47.99 8.10
CA GLY A 86 -23.69 47.17 9.26
C GLY A 86 -23.27 45.69 9.18
N SER A 87 -22.58 45.23 8.10
CA SER A 87 -22.03 43.89 8.02
C SER A 87 -20.87 43.69 9.01
N THR A 88 -20.52 42.45 9.31
CA THR A 88 -19.39 42.13 10.15
C THR A 88 -18.09 42.44 9.42
N PRO A 89 -17.15 43.20 10.04
CA PRO A 89 -15.87 43.51 9.42
C PRO A 89 -15.00 42.28 9.26
N GLN A 90 -14.38 42.14 8.11
CA GLN A 90 -13.54 41.00 7.76
C GLN A 90 -12.08 41.46 7.57
N VAL A 91 -11.24 41.16 8.55
CA VAL A 91 -9.81 41.43 8.48
C VAL A 91 -9.09 40.21 7.90
N SER A 92 -8.40 40.38 6.78
CA SER A 92 -7.57 39.34 6.19
C SER A 92 -6.16 39.43 6.71
N SER A 93 -5.66 38.34 7.29
CA SER A 93 -4.23 38.22 7.64
C SER A 93 -3.52 37.36 6.61
N LEU A 94 -2.39 37.86 6.09
CA LEU A 94 -1.50 37.09 5.23
C LEU A 94 -0.54 36.29 6.10
N LEU A 95 -0.56 34.98 5.94
CA LEU A 95 0.28 34.05 6.71
C LEU A 95 1.10 33.18 5.76
N GLU A 96 2.29 32.80 6.16
CA GLU A 96 3.15 31.90 5.42
C GLU A 96 3.11 30.49 6.03
N SER A 97 3.15 29.47 5.18
CA SER A 97 3.21 28.09 5.60
C SER A 97 3.93 27.24 4.55
N GLY A 98 4.20 25.99 4.92
CA GLY A 98 4.80 25.03 4.02
C GLY A 98 4.97 23.67 4.65
N GLY A 99 5.45 22.74 3.85
CA GLY A 99 5.74 21.40 4.30
C GLY A 99 6.03 20.42 3.18
N ALA A 100 6.30 19.19 3.57
CA ALA A 100 6.47 18.09 2.64
C ALA A 100 5.10 17.46 2.36
N PHE A 101 4.75 17.33 1.09
CA PHE A 101 3.53 16.69 0.61
C PHE A 101 3.89 15.65 -0.45
N ALA A 102 3.20 14.53 -0.43
CA ALA A 102 3.38 13.45 -1.37
C ALA A 102 2.21 13.43 -2.35
N PHE A 103 2.51 13.35 -3.65
CA PHE A 103 1.52 13.26 -4.73
C PHE A 103 1.82 12.02 -5.55
N GLU A 104 0.81 11.18 -5.77
CA GLU A 104 0.92 10.14 -6.77
C GLU A 104 0.89 10.75 -8.18
N LEU A 105 1.56 10.08 -9.13
CA LEU A 105 1.85 10.70 -10.43
C LEU A 105 0.79 10.45 -11.52
N THR A 106 -0.27 9.72 -11.23
CA THR A 106 -1.30 9.38 -12.22
C THR A 106 -2.40 10.45 -12.30
N SER A 107 -3.04 10.73 -11.17
CA SER A 107 -4.07 11.76 -11.01
C SER A 107 -3.57 13.00 -10.26
N PHE A 108 -2.38 12.94 -9.70
CA PHE A 108 -1.83 13.94 -8.80
C PHE A 108 -2.69 14.16 -7.55
N SER A 109 -3.28 13.08 -7.03
CA SER A 109 -3.91 13.11 -5.71
C SER A 109 -2.85 13.25 -4.62
N CYS A 110 -3.11 14.11 -3.62
CA CYS A 110 -2.26 14.21 -2.45
C CYS A 110 -2.48 13.01 -1.54
N VAL A 111 -1.45 12.20 -1.32
CA VAL A 111 -1.50 10.97 -0.53
C VAL A 111 -0.90 11.11 0.87
N GLY A 112 -0.57 12.32 1.29
CA GLY A 112 -0.16 12.62 2.66
C GLY A 112 1.14 13.40 2.81
N ARG A 113 1.64 13.45 4.05
CA ARG A 113 2.88 14.17 4.43
C ARG A 113 4.00 13.23 4.86
N LYS A 114 3.65 12.06 5.39
CA LYS A 114 4.63 11.11 5.93
C LYS A 114 5.31 10.34 4.80
N ARG A 115 6.57 9.97 5.00
CA ARG A 115 7.24 9.01 4.14
C ARG A 115 6.53 7.67 4.23
N THR A 116 6.29 7.05 3.10
CA THR A 116 5.93 5.64 3.04
C THR A 116 7.20 4.83 3.31
N HIS A 117 7.28 4.20 4.47
CA HIS A 117 8.38 3.27 4.80
C HIS A 117 8.02 1.87 4.31
N GLU A 118 7.80 1.74 3.00
CA GLU A 118 7.53 0.43 2.42
C GLU A 118 8.81 -0.42 2.45
N LYS A 119 8.80 -1.44 3.31
CA LYS A 119 9.93 -2.38 3.46
C LYS A 119 9.95 -3.46 2.38
N TRP A 120 8.81 -3.74 1.78
CA TRP A 120 8.64 -4.75 0.75
C TRP A 120 8.29 -4.07 -0.57
N ILE A 121 9.24 -4.08 -1.49
CA ILE A 121 9.12 -3.37 -2.76
C ILE A 121 8.63 -4.24 -3.91
N ALA A 122 8.49 -5.57 -3.70
CA ALA A 122 7.90 -6.45 -4.69
C ALA A 122 6.44 -6.08 -4.94
N GLY A 123 6.09 -5.89 -6.19
CA GLY A 123 4.75 -5.52 -6.65
C GLY A 123 4.74 -5.27 -8.15
N LEU A 124 3.56 -5.26 -8.75
CA LEU A 124 3.41 -4.79 -10.13
C LEU A 124 3.62 -3.26 -10.13
N ARG A 125 4.58 -2.79 -10.92
CA ARG A 125 4.88 -1.36 -11.03
C ARG A 125 3.95 -0.76 -12.08
N LEU A 126 3.26 0.32 -11.72
CA LEU A 126 2.50 1.12 -12.65
C LEU A 126 3.45 2.12 -13.32
N GLU A 127 3.50 2.12 -14.63
CA GLU A 127 4.34 3.02 -15.39
C GLU A 127 3.58 4.31 -15.69
N VAL A 128 4.25 5.44 -15.48
CA VAL A 128 3.72 6.76 -15.76
C VAL A 128 4.58 7.41 -16.85
N PRO A 129 3.98 8.11 -17.83
CA PRO A 129 4.72 8.76 -18.90
C PRO A 129 5.84 9.68 -18.39
N ASN A 130 7.01 9.61 -19.03
CA ASN A 130 8.18 10.42 -18.66
C ASN A 130 7.89 11.93 -18.66
N GLU A 131 6.98 12.40 -19.49
CA GLU A 131 6.55 13.80 -19.53
C GLU A 131 5.91 14.24 -18.21
N ILE A 132 5.09 13.38 -17.60
CA ILE A 132 4.47 13.64 -16.28
C ILE A 132 5.55 13.71 -15.20
N VAL A 133 6.50 12.79 -15.24
CA VAL A 133 7.64 12.75 -14.30
C VAL A 133 8.47 14.04 -14.40
N ALA A 134 8.78 14.47 -15.62
CA ALA A 134 9.57 15.68 -15.88
C ALA A 134 8.84 16.98 -15.47
N ASN A 135 7.52 17.05 -15.64
CA ASN A 135 6.71 18.22 -15.29
C ASN A 135 6.09 18.14 -13.89
N SER A 136 6.51 17.18 -13.07
CA SER A 136 5.85 16.87 -11.79
C SER A 136 5.80 18.03 -10.80
N GLU A 137 6.81 18.90 -10.75
CA GLU A 137 6.79 20.11 -9.87
C GLU A 137 5.72 21.12 -10.30
N ARG A 138 5.57 21.35 -11.60
CA ARG A 138 4.55 22.26 -12.14
C ARG A 138 3.15 21.72 -11.89
N LEU A 139 2.95 20.41 -12.11
CA LEU A 139 1.69 19.72 -11.87
C LEU A 139 1.33 19.73 -10.38
N ALA A 140 2.31 19.46 -9.50
CA ALA A 140 2.11 19.49 -8.06
C ALA A 140 1.71 20.91 -7.57
N LYS A 141 2.27 21.96 -8.18
CA LYS A 141 1.87 23.35 -7.88
C LYS A 141 0.39 23.59 -8.16
N SER A 142 -0.08 23.25 -9.35
CA SER A 142 -1.47 23.41 -9.75
C SER A 142 -2.41 22.55 -8.90
N LYS A 143 -2.06 21.28 -8.75
CA LYS A 143 -2.89 20.31 -8.01
C LYS A 143 -2.95 20.59 -6.51
N PHE A 144 -1.88 21.11 -5.91
CA PHE A 144 -1.93 21.56 -4.53
C PHE A 144 -2.94 22.70 -4.33
N GLN A 145 -2.97 23.68 -5.25
CA GLN A 145 -3.95 24.77 -5.20
C GLN A 145 -5.39 24.26 -5.36
N GLU A 146 -5.62 23.37 -6.32
CA GLU A 146 -6.93 22.76 -6.57
C GLU A 146 -7.42 21.94 -5.38
N GLN A 147 -6.55 21.16 -4.75
CA GLN A 147 -6.87 20.24 -3.67
C GLN A 147 -6.67 20.82 -2.26
N PHE A 148 -6.36 22.11 -2.13
CA PHE A 148 -5.94 22.71 -0.85
C PHE A 148 -6.94 22.45 0.29
N HIS A 149 -8.22 22.66 0.04
CA HIS A 149 -9.26 22.41 1.04
C HIS A 149 -9.38 20.94 1.42
N LYS A 150 -9.25 20.05 0.45
CA LYS A 150 -9.25 18.61 0.70
C LYS A 150 -8.03 18.17 1.51
N ILE A 151 -6.84 18.69 1.19
CA ILE A 151 -5.60 18.46 1.94
C ILE A 151 -5.77 18.89 3.41
N GLN A 152 -6.50 19.96 3.65
CA GLN A 152 -6.85 20.42 4.99
C GLN A 152 -7.86 19.49 5.68
N GLU A 153 -8.94 19.13 5.00
CA GLU A 153 -9.97 18.23 5.53
C GLU A 153 -9.42 16.84 5.87
N GLN A 154 -8.47 16.35 5.09
CA GLN A 154 -7.76 15.08 5.35
C GLN A 154 -6.69 15.20 6.47
N GLY A 155 -6.50 16.38 7.05
CA GLY A 155 -5.53 16.62 8.12
C GLY A 155 -4.06 16.58 7.65
N TYR A 156 -3.80 16.61 6.34
CA TYR A 156 -2.44 16.64 5.80
C TYR A 156 -1.79 18.01 5.99
N TRP A 157 -2.57 19.04 6.17
CA TRP A 157 -2.14 20.35 6.59
C TRP A 157 -3.13 20.90 7.62
N SER A 158 -2.61 21.35 8.75
CA SER A 158 -3.38 22.01 9.78
C SER A 158 -2.87 23.44 9.96
N HIS A 159 -3.77 24.35 10.01
CA HIS A 159 -3.50 25.71 10.43
C HIS A 159 -3.47 25.75 11.96
N ASN A 160 -2.40 26.27 12.55
CA ASN A 160 -2.38 26.56 14.00
C ASN A 160 -3.27 27.79 14.27
N ILE A 161 -4.56 27.54 14.34
CA ILE A 161 -5.51 28.57 14.74
C ILE A 161 -5.55 28.55 16.27
N ASN A 162 -5.18 29.67 16.89
CA ASN A 162 -5.72 30.00 18.20
C ASN A 162 -7.24 30.01 18.04
N GLN A 163 -7.97 29.37 18.93
CA GLN A 163 -9.37 28.95 18.85
C GLN A 163 -10.45 30.00 18.50
N GLU A 164 -10.05 31.21 18.09
CA GLU A 164 -10.96 32.35 17.88
C GLU A 164 -11.29 32.66 16.41
N ASP A 165 -10.79 31.83 15.44
CA ASP A 165 -10.99 32.20 14.02
C ASP A 165 -11.64 31.07 13.18
N PRO A 166 -12.93 31.20 12.83
CA PRO A 166 -13.65 30.23 12.02
C PRO A 166 -13.47 30.41 10.49
N GLY A 167 -12.55 31.27 10.03
CA GLY A 167 -12.38 31.52 8.60
C GLY A 167 -11.70 30.37 7.87
N ARG A 168 -12.28 29.88 6.75
CA ARG A 168 -11.62 28.91 5.88
C ARG A 168 -10.38 29.58 5.25
N PRO A 169 -9.18 29.02 5.43
CA PRO A 169 -7.97 29.54 4.80
C PRO A 169 -8.03 29.33 3.28
N SER A 170 -7.52 30.27 2.52
CA SER A 170 -7.37 30.18 1.07
C SER A 170 -5.96 30.56 0.65
N ILE A 171 -5.42 29.86 -0.36
CA ILE A 171 -4.08 30.16 -0.88
C ILE A 171 -4.07 31.54 -1.51
N TYR A 172 -3.13 32.39 -1.10
CA TYR A 172 -2.86 33.68 -1.71
C TYR A 172 -1.82 33.56 -2.83
N THR A 173 -0.67 32.93 -2.54
CA THR A 173 0.35 32.63 -3.54
C THR A 173 1.15 31.39 -3.23
N MET A 174 1.62 30.73 -4.29
CA MET A 174 2.57 29.62 -4.20
C MET A 174 3.99 30.14 -4.39
N GLU A 175 4.79 30.08 -3.35
CA GLU A 175 6.15 30.63 -3.34
C GLU A 175 7.14 29.69 -4.02
N SER A 176 7.12 28.43 -3.62
CA SER A 176 8.00 27.42 -4.22
C SER A 176 7.45 26.01 -4.12
N VAL A 177 7.76 25.20 -5.13
CA VAL A 177 7.55 23.76 -5.13
C VAL A 177 8.85 23.10 -5.57
N ARG A 178 9.42 22.22 -4.74
CA ARG A 178 10.68 21.52 -5.03
C ARG A 178 10.54 20.04 -4.74
N LYS A 179 10.90 19.19 -5.70
CA LYS A 179 10.94 17.74 -5.52
C LYS A 179 11.98 17.35 -4.47
N LEU A 180 11.57 16.56 -3.48
CA LEU A 180 12.42 16.02 -2.42
C LEU A 180 12.90 14.61 -2.73
N GLY A 181 12.10 13.85 -3.44
CA GLY A 181 12.41 12.46 -3.76
C GLY A 181 11.24 11.72 -4.40
N GLN A 182 11.47 10.45 -4.64
CA GLN A 182 10.49 9.50 -5.19
C GLN A 182 10.37 8.31 -4.26
N GLU A 183 9.16 7.83 -4.10
CA GLU A 183 8.85 6.65 -3.29
C GLU A 183 7.67 5.88 -3.90
N PRO A 184 7.57 4.57 -3.71
CA PRO A 184 6.42 3.80 -4.17
C PRO A 184 5.29 3.87 -3.15
N LEU A 185 4.05 3.98 -3.62
CA LEU A 185 2.84 3.76 -2.83
C LEU A 185 2.28 2.38 -3.18
N ARG A 186 2.10 1.52 -2.18
CA ARG A 186 1.45 0.23 -2.36
C ARG A 186 -0.06 0.41 -2.38
N LEU A 187 -0.67 0.03 -3.48
CA LEU A 187 -2.10 -0.21 -3.56
C LEU A 187 -2.33 -1.71 -3.50
N THR A 188 -3.25 -2.14 -2.66
CA THR A 188 -3.65 -3.55 -2.56
C THR A 188 -4.96 -3.74 -3.29
N SER A 189 -4.97 -4.59 -4.30
CA SER A 189 -6.20 -5.05 -4.96
C SER A 189 -6.48 -6.48 -4.53
N ILE A 190 -7.70 -6.74 -4.12
CA ILE A 190 -8.20 -8.07 -3.79
C ILE A 190 -9.02 -8.55 -4.99
N PHE A 191 -8.67 -9.72 -5.50
CA PHE A 191 -9.40 -10.39 -6.56
C PHE A 191 -10.20 -11.52 -5.94
N SER A 192 -11.50 -11.47 -6.08
CA SER A 192 -12.43 -12.50 -5.58
C SER A 192 -13.10 -13.20 -6.76
N ILE A 193 -13.46 -14.46 -6.58
CA ILE A 193 -14.32 -15.18 -7.50
C ILE A 193 -15.58 -15.64 -6.75
N ASN A 194 -16.71 -15.67 -7.45
CA ASN A 194 -17.96 -16.19 -6.90
C ASN A 194 -17.99 -17.73 -6.96
N PRO A 195 -19.00 -18.40 -6.38
CA PRO A 195 -19.10 -19.87 -6.42
C PRO A 195 -19.13 -20.47 -7.82
N GLU A 196 -19.57 -19.70 -8.82
CA GLU A 196 -19.58 -20.08 -10.23
C GLU A 196 -18.21 -19.95 -10.91
N GLY A 197 -17.18 -19.48 -10.17
CA GLY A 197 -15.82 -19.29 -10.70
C GLY A 197 -15.64 -18.01 -11.52
N VAL A 198 -16.60 -17.07 -11.44
CA VAL A 198 -16.55 -15.78 -12.15
C VAL A 198 -15.90 -14.72 -11.27
N PRO A 199 -14.96 -13.92 -11.81
CA PRO A 199 -14.35 -12.81 -11.06
C PRO A 199 -15.39 -11.77 -10.64
N VAL A 200 -15.26 -11.28 -9.42
CA VAL A 200 -16.05 -10.18 -8.88
C VAL A 200 -15.33 -8.86 -9.18
N GLU A 201 -16.09 -7.80 -9.41
CA GLU A 201 -15.56 -6.46 -9.61
C GLU A 201 -14.69 -6.02 -8.43
N ARG A 202 -13.60 -5.32 -8.73
CA ARG A 202 -12.68 -4.81 -7.70
C ARG A 202 -13.23 -3.55 -7.06
N ASP A 203 -12.94 -3.38 -5.77
CA ASP A 203 -13.21 -2.14 -5.06
C ASP A 203 -12.31 -1.00 -5.56
N ASP A 204 -12.80 0.22 -5.46
CA ASP A 204 -12.04 1.42 -5.73
C ASP A 204 -10.96 1.69 -4.68
N PHE A 205 -9.97 2.50 -5.05
CA PHE A 205 -8.91 2.93 -4.14
C PHE A 205 -9.33 4.19 -3.39
N GLU A 206 -9.90 4.04 -2.20
CA GLU A 206 -10.42 5.12 -1.35
C GLU A 206 -9.43 6.28 -1.09
N LEU A 207 -8.12 6.02 -1.20
CA LEU A 207 -7.07 7.04 -0.98
C LEU A 207 -6.91 8.02 -2.14
N LEU A 208 -7.53 7.76 -3.29
CA LEU A 208 -7.32 8.50 -4.53
C LEU A 208 -8.59 9.27 -4.93
N ASP A 209 -8.40 10.47 -5.50
CA ASP A 209 -9.51 11.34 -5.92
C ASP A 209 -10.17 10.86 -7.21
N ASP A 210 -9.36 10.41 -8.15
CA ASP A 210 -9.79 9.84 -9.43
C ASP A 210 -9.10 8.49 -9.59
N THR A 211 -9.89 7.44 -9.40
CA THR A 211 -9.41 6.06 -9.47
C THR A 211 -9.45 5.49 -10.88
N SER A 212 -10.24 6.06 -11.80
CA SER A 212 -10.46 5.51 -13.13
C SER A 212 -9.15 5.31 -13.89
N ARG A 213 -8.31 6.35 -13.95
CA ARG A 213 -7.01 6.28 -14.62
C ARG A 213 -6.02 5.32 -13.96
N VAL A 214 -6.07 5.21 -12.62
CA VAL A 214 -5.26 4.24 -11.88
C VAL A 214 -5.75 2.83 -12.15
N GLN A 215 -7.06 2.61 -12.24
CA GLN A 215 -7.67 1.32 -12.59
C GLN A 215 -7.28 0.87 -14.01
N GLU A 216 -7.22 1.79 -14.98
CA GLU A 216 -6.70 1.51 -16.32
C GLU A 216 -5.25 1.02 -16.29
N LEU A 217 -4.36 1.75 -15.60
CA LEU A 217 -2.95 1.35 -15.44
C LEU A 217 -2.79 0.02 -14.68
N VAL A 218 -3.65 -0.25 -13.71
CA VAL A 218 -3.67 -1.54 -13.01
C VAL A 218 -4.07 -2.65 -13.98
N THR A 219 -5.08 -2.43 -14.80
CA THR A 219 -5.54 -3.40 -15.81
C THR A 219 -4.44 -3.70 -16.82
N ASP A 220 -3.75 -2.69 -17.32
CA ASP A 220 -2.62 -2.84 -18.24
C ASP A 220 -1.47 -3.63 -17.58
N ALA A 221 -1.09 -3.26 -16.35
CA ALA A 221 -0.02 -3.95 -15.63
C ALA A 221 -0.37 -5.41 -15.30
N VAL A 222 -1.63 -5.70 -15.00
CA VAL A 222 -2.16 -7.05 -14.80
C VAL A 222 -2.10 -7.84 -16.09
N SER A 223 -2.57 -7.27 -17.20
CA SER A 223 -2.56 -7.93 -18.51
C SER A 223 -1.14 -8.28 -18.98
N LEU A 224 -0.17 -7.38 -18.75
CA LEU A 224 1.25 -7.64 -19.06
C LEU A 224 1.89 -8.73 -18.19
N ALA A 225 1.39 -8.94 -16.98
CA ALA A 225 1.91 -9.95 -16.04
C ALA A 225 1.29 -11.34 -16.27
N GLN A 226 0.18 -11.42 -17.00
CA GLN A 226 -0.53 -12.66 -17.25
C GLN A 226 0.28 -13.61 -18.15
N LYS A 227 0.19 -14.91 -17.84
CA LYS A 227 0.64 -15.97 -18.72
C LYS A 227 -0.46 -16.40 -19.70
N PRO A 228 -0.10 -17.02 -20.83
CA PRO A 228 -1.06 -17.74 -21.67
C PRO A 228 -1.85 -18.78 -20.87
N MET A 229 -2.98 -19.19 -21.41
CA MET A 229 -3.77 -20.30 -20.84
C MET A 229 -2.92 -21.55 -20.68
N ASN A 230 -2.93 -22.16 -19.48
CA ASN A 230 -2.05 -23.26 -19.10
C ASN A 230 -2.78 -24.49 -18.50
N PHE A 231 -4.07 -24.63 -18.68
CA PHE A 231 -4.85 -25.73 -18.10
C PHE A 231 -4.29 -27.11 -18.43
N LYS A 232 -3.87 -27.31 -19.68
CA LYS A 232 -3.30 -28.58 -20.13
C LYS A 232 -1.99 -28.91 -19.41
N GLN A 233 -1.11 -27.93 -19.28
CA GLN A 233 0.18 -28.08 -18.59
C GLN A 233 -0.02 -28.35 -17.10
N VAL A 234 -0.97 -27.64 -16.47
CA VAL A 234 -1.35 -27.89 -15.06
C VAL A 234 -1.91 -29.29 -14.88
N ALA A 235 -2.80 -29.75 -15.76
CA ALA A 235 -3.31 -31.14 -15.70
C ALA A 235 -2.19 -32.19 -15.84
N GLN A 236 -1.24 -31.97 -16.73
CA GLN A 236 -0.05 -32.82 -16.90
C GLN A 236 0.83 -32.81 -15.64
N ALA A 237 1.00 -31.65 -15.00
CA ALA A 237 1.73 -31.57 -13.73
C ALA A 237 1.04 -32.34 -12.61
N MET A 238 -0.30 -32.26 -12.51
CA MET A 238 -1.08 -33.07 -11.55
C MET A 238 -0.88 -34.57 -11.77
N GLU A 239 -0.91 -35.03 -13.02
CA GLU A 239 -0.68 -36.42 -13.38
C GLU A 239 0.75 -36.87 -13.02
N ALA A 240 1.76 -36.07 -13.33
CA ALA A 240 3.16 -36.34 -13.00
C ALA A 240 3.37 -36.45 -11.48
N LEU A 241 2.73 -35.58 -10.70
CA LEU A 241 2.79 -35.59 -9.24
C LEU A 241 1.86 -36.67 -8.62
N GLY A 242 1.02 -37.32 -9.43
CA GLY A 242 0.06 -38.31 -8.98
C GLY A 242 -1.11 -37.76 -8.17
N ASP A 243 -1.39 -36.44 -8.35
CA ASP A 243 -2.48 -35.76 -7.64
C ASP A 243 -3.82 -35.96 -8.33
N LEU A 244 -4.39 -37.13 -8.15
CA LEU A 244 -5.70 -37.48 -8.68
C LEU A 244 -6.84 -36.79 -7.93
N ASN A 245 -6.61 -36.31 -6.71
CA ASN A 245 -7.64 -35.67 -5.90
C ASN A 245 -7.94 -34.25 -6.39
N THR A 246 -6.92 -33.44 -6.56
CA THR A 246 -7.10 -32.10 -7.14
C THR A 246 -7.58 -32.22 -8.59
N ARG A 247 -7.08 -33.21 -9.37
CA ARG A 247 -7.48 -33.42 -10.76
C ARG A 247 -8.99 -33.63 -10.93
N LYS A 248 -9.67 -34.27 -9.96
CA LYS A 248 -11.13 -34.48 -9.98
C LYS A 248 -11.94 -33.20 -9.79
N ILE A 249 -11.34 -32.17 -9.15
CA ILE A 249 -11.96 -30.84 -8.93
C ILE A 249 -11.87 -29.99 -10.19
N PHE A 250 -11.04 -30.42 -11.16
CA PHE A 250 -10.86 -29.73 -12.43
C PHE A 250 -11.76 -30.34 -13.50
N ASN A 251 -12.60 -29.53 -14.10
CA ASN A 251 -13.27 -29.79 -15.35
C ASN A 251 -12.33 -29.49 -16.52
N ASP A 252 -12.71 -29.82 -17.76
CA ASP A 252 -11.82 -29.63 -18.93
C ASP A 252 -11.26 -28.23 -19.10
N ASN A 253 -11.96 -27.19 -18.64
CA ASN A 253 -11.56 -25.80 -18.78
C ASN A 253 -11.84 -24.91 -17.56
N SER A 254 -12.20 -25.47 -16.40
CA SER A 254 -12.56 -24.70 -15.22
C SER A 254 -12.25 -25.47 -13.93
N VAL A 255 -12.21 -24.72 -12.81
CA VAL A 255 -12.14 -25.28 -11.46
C VAL A 255 -13.55 -25.29 -10.87
N ASP A 256 -13.98 -26.41 -10.33
CA ASP A 256 -15.21 -26.48 -9.56
C ASP A 256 -14.96 -25.90 -8.14
N VAL A 257 -15.24 -24.62 -8.01
CA VAL A 257 -15.00 -23.85 -6.77
C VAL A 257 -15.82 -24.42 -5.61
N VAL A 258 -17.06 -24.83 -5.86
CA VAL A 258 -17.94 -25.37 -4.83
C VAL A 258 -17.39 -26.70 -4.32
N GLN A 259 -17.00 -27.60 -5.22
CA GLN A 259 -16.41 -28.89 -4.86
C GLN A 259 -15.09 -28.71 -4.10
N LEU A 260 -14.27 -27.76 -4.52
CA LEU A 260 -13.01 -27.41 -3.83
C LEU A 260 -13.28 -26.92 -2.40
N MET A 261 -14.25 -26.03 -2.20
CA MET A 261 -14.61 -25.52 -0.88
C MET A 261 -15.16 -26.61 0.04
N LEU A 262 -16.00 -27.50 -0.49
CA LEU A 262 -16.52 -28.65 0.27
C LEU A 262 -15.39 -29.62 0.66
N ALA A 263 -14.48 -29.91 -0.25
CA ALA A 263 -13.32 -30.76 0.02
C ALA A 263 -12.38 -30.13 1.06
N GLN A 264 -12.16 -28.82 1.01
CA GLN A 264 -11.38 -28.11 2.02
C GLN A 264 -12.02 -28.17 3.40
N GLN A 265 -13.33 -27.95 3.48
CA GLN A 265 -14.06 -28.02 4.74
C GLN A 265 -14.03 -29.43 5.34
N SER A 266 -14.31 -30.47 4.55
CA SER A 266 -14.24 -31.86 4.98
C SER A 266 -12.82 -32.22 5.43
N GLY A 267 -11.80 -31.86 4.65
CA GLY A 267 -10.42 -32.15 4.99
C GLY A 267 -9.96 -31.54 6.32
N ARG A 268 -10.43 -30.34 6.64
CA ARG A 268 -10.14 -29.70 7.94
C ARG A 268 -10.87 -30.35 9.10
N LEU A 269 -12.12 -30.79 8.91
CA LEU A 269 -12.92 -31.40 9.96
C LEU A 269 -12.46 -32.81 10.32
N ASP A 270 -12.03 -33.56 9.31
CA ASP A 270 -11.66 -34.99 9.44
C ASP A 270 -10.18 -35.19 9.80
N ASP A 271 -9.42 -34.13 10.06
CA ASP A 271 -7.95 -34.18 10.27
C ASP A 271 -7.24 -34.96 9.16
N SER A 272 -7.67 -34.70 7.93
CA SER A 272 -7.24 -35.42 6.74
C SER A 272 -5.77 -35.18 6.46
N LYS A 273 -5.07 -36.20 6.02
CA LYS A 273 -3.68 -36.11 5.54
C LYS A 273 -3.56 -35.36 4.22
N TRP A 274 -4.67 -35.01 3.59
CA TRP A 274 -4.72 -34.22 2.37
C TRP A 274 -5.84 -33.17 2.49
N VAL A 275 -5.49 -31.89 2.43
CA VAL A 275 -6.45 -30.79 2.56
C VAL A 275 -6.22 -29.79 1.42
N PRO A 276 -7.19 -29.61 0.52
CA PRO A 276 -7.07 -28.66 -0.58
C PRO A 276 -7.29 -27.21 -0.11
N PHE A 277 -6.77 -26.27 -0.89
CA PHE A 277 -6.99 -24.84 -0.68
C PHE A 277 -7.05 -24.08 -2.01
N MET A 278 -7.59 -22.86 -1.96
CA MET A 278 -7.59 -21.89 -3.05
C MET A 278 -6.92 -20.59 -2.62
N GLY A 279 -6.27 -19.94 -3.56
CA GLY A 279 -5.51 -18.71 -3.33
C GLY A 279 -4.03 -18.97 -3.04
N PRO A 280 -3.22 -17.89 -2.95
CA PRO A 280 -1.79 -18.01 -2.72
C PRO A 280 -1.44 -18.76 -1.44
N VAL A 281 -0.37 -19.54 -1.46
CA VAL A 281 0.18 -20.25 -0.29
C VAL A 281 0.35 -19.31 0.91
N TYR A 282 0.80 -18.10 0.67
CA TYR A 282 1.04 -17.07 1.69
C TYR A 282 -0.22 -16.24 2.04
N SER A 283 -1.43 -16.60 1.59
CA SER A 283 -2.66 -16.01 2.11
C SER A 283 -2.83 -16.34 3.59
N LYS A 284 -3.58 -15.53 4.34
CA LYS A 284 -3.72 -15.71 5.78
C LYS A 284 -4.21 -17.11 6.15
N ASP A 285 -5.28 -17.56 5.49
CA ASP A 285 -5.96 -18.81 5.83
C ASP A 285 -5.18 -20.04 5.35
N ASN A 286 -4.53 -19.96 4.18
CA ASN A 286 -3.71 -21.03 3.64
C ASN A 286 -2.40 -21.18 4.44
N TRP A 287 -1.77 -20.07 4.81
CA TRP A 287 -0.57 -20.12 5.66
C TRP A 287 -0.87 -20.68 7.05
N GLN A 288 -2.00 -20.32 7.64
CA GLN A 288 -2.44 -20.90 8.89
C GLN A 288 -2.67 -22.41 8.77
N LEU A 289 -3.33 -22.86 7.70
CA LEU A 289 -3.51 -24.30 7.41
C LEU A 289 -2.16 -25.02 7.33
N ILE A 290 -1.17 -24.44 6.67
CA ILE A 290 0.18 -25.02 6.57
C ILE A 290 0.85 -25.08 7.94
N CYS A 291 0.76 -24.01 8.73
CA CYS A 291 1.31 -23.96 10.08
C CYS A 291 0.66 -24.99 11.00
N ASP A 292 -0.66 -25.17 10.94
CA ASP A 292 -1.39 -26.16 11.75
C ASP A 292 -0.90 -27.60 11.49
N HIS A 293 -0.49 -27.91 10.25
CA HIS A 293 0.11 -29.21 9.90
C HIS A 293 1.61 -29.29 10.23
N LEU A 294 2.32 -28.15 10.16
CA LEU A 294 3.76 -28.09 10.39
C LEU A 294 4.13 -28.15 11.88
N GLU A 295 3.40 -27.48 12.76
CA GLU A 295 3.72 -27.40 14.19
C GLU A 295 3.85 -28.78 14.87
N PRO A 296 2.93 -29.76 14.70
CA PRO A 296 3.08 -31.08 15.28
C PRO A 296 4.29 -31.85 14.74
N ILE A 297 4.70 -31.57 13.49
CA ILE A 297 5.87 -32.18 12.87
C ILE A 297 7.13 -31.62 13.52
N LEU A 298 7.24 -30.31 13.66
CA LEU A 298 8.38 -29.66 14.31
C LEU A 298 8.57 -30.10 15.76
N ASP A 299 7.47 -30.29 16.48
CA ASP A 299 7.50 -30.83 17.84
C ASP A 299 8.05 -32.26 17.90
N ARG A 300 7.74 -33.10 16.90
CA ARG A 300 8.29 -34.47 16.78
C ARG A 300 9.78 -34.41 16.43
N ILE A 301 10.19 -33.62 15.45
CA ILE A 301 11.58 -33.42 15.06
C ILE A 301 12.43 -32.97 16.27
N LYS A 302 11.94 -31.99 17.02
CA LYS A 302 12.60 -31.50 18.24
C LYS A 302 12.81 -32.58 19.28
N LYS A 303 11.80 -33.43 19.52
CA LYS A 303 11.87 -34.54 20.50
C LYS A 303 12.80 -35.64 20.03
N ALA A 304 12.76 -35.98 18.75
CA ALA A 304 13.55 -37.06 18.18
C ALA A 304 15.04 -36.71 17.98
N LYS A 305 15.41 -35.41 18.01
CA LYS A 305 16.72 -34.90 17.61
C LYS A 305 17.17 -35.45 16.25
N SER A 306 16.23 -35.48 15.30
CA SER A 306 16.42 -35.97 13.93
C SER A 306 17.48 -35.18 13.18
N GLU A 307 17.94 -35.71 12.06
CA GLU A 307 18.77 -34.96 11.11
C GLU A 307 18.09 -33.67 10.65
N ILE A 308 18.90 -32.65 10.37
CA ILE A 308 18.43 -31.37 9.88
C ILE A 308 18.20 -31.48 8.39
N HIS A 309 16.94 -31.45 7.96
CA HIS A 309 16.56 -31.46 6.55
C HIS A 309 16.39 -30.04 6.01
N ASP A 310 16.49 -29.90 4.69
CA ASP A 310 16.13 -28.68 4.00
C ASP A 310 14.61 -28.53 4.02
N PHE A 311 14.09 -27.35 4.33
CA PHE A 311 12.70 -26.97 4.07
C PHE A 311 12.69 -26.13 2.79
N THR A 312 12.40 -26.77 1.70
CA THR A 312 12.50 -26.20 0.37
C THR A 312 11.18 -25.53 -0.05
N TRP A 313 11.28 -24.29 -0.53
CA TRP A 313 10.19 -23.58 -1.18
C TRP A 313 10.60 -23.28 -2.63
N ILE A 314 9.99 -23.93 -3.62
CA ILE A 314 10.21 -23.67 -5.03
C ILE A 314 9.11 -22.75 -5.52
N ALA A 315 9.48 -21.56 -5.96
CA ALA A 315 8.57 -20.56 -6.50
C ALA A 315 8.19 -20.89 -7.96
N PRO A 316 6.93 -20.63 -8.35
CA PRO A 316 6.51 -20.77 -9.75
C PRO A 316 7.03 -19.60 -10.59
N SER A 317 7.07 -19.78 -11.91
CA SER A 317 7.35 -18.69 -12.87
C SER A 317 6.04 -17.90 -13.16
N ASP A 318 5.37 -17.40 -12.14
CA ASP A 318 4.12 -16.63 -12.24
C ASP A 318 4.36 -15.15 -11.97
N GLY A 319 3.87 -14.27 -12.85
CA GLY A 319 4.04 -12.82 -12.73
C GLY A 319 3.40 -12.20 -11.48
N PHE A 320 2.41 -12.86 -10.89
CA PHE A 320 1.70 -12.42 -9.68
C PHE A 320 2.29 -12.99 -8.38
N TRP A 321 3.10 -14.04 -8.48
CA TRP A 321 3.69 -14.68 -7.29
C TRP A 321 4.62 -13.70 -6.53
N GLY A 322 4.56 -13.74 -5.22
CA GLY A 322 5.42 -12.93 -4.35
C GLY A 322 5.10 -11.43 -4.32
N LYS A 323 4.02 -10.95 -4.98
CA LYS A 323 3.70 -9.51 -5.05
C LYS A 323 2.98 -8.99 -3.80
N SER A 324 2.52 -9.86 -2.93
CA SER A 324 1.92 -9.50 -1.63
C SER A 324 2.98 -9.31 -0.54
N LEU A 325 2.75 -8.37 0.37
CA LEU A 325 3.55 -8.19 1.59
C LEU A 325 3.57 -9.46 2.46
N ARG A 326 2.46 -10.20 2.46
CA ARG A 326 2.32 -11.46 3.19
C ARG A 326 3.38 -12.50 2.82
N MET A 327 3.82 -12.53 1.55
CA MET A 327 4.89 -13.45 1.12
C MET A 327 6.16 -13.29 1.95
N ARG A 328 6.60 -12.04 2.14
CA ARG A 328 7.79 -11.73 2.97
C ARG A 328 7.59 -12.17 4.42
N ASP A 329 6.39 -11.89 4.97
CA ASP A 329 6.10 -12.19 6.37
C ASP A 329 6.07 -13.71 6.59
N CYS A 330 5.45 -14.48 5.69
CA CYS A 330 5.45 -15.95 5.74
C CYS A 330 6.86 -16.54 5.59
N PHE A 331 7.67 -16.01 4.66
CA PHE A 331 9.06 -16.47 4.52
C PHE A 331 9.91 -16.12 5.75
N ASN A 332 9.76 -14.94 6.32
CA ASN A 332 10.46 -14.57 7.56
C ASN A 332 10.02 -15.45 8.74
N GLU A 333 8.74 -15.81 8.81
CA GLU A 333 8.23 -16.74 9.81
C GLU A 333 8.85 -18.13 9.63
N LEU A 334 8.94 -18.63 8.40
CA LEU A 334 9.62 -19.89 8.09
C LEU A 334 11.08 -19.86 8.54
N VAL A 335 11.81 -18.78 8.25
CA VAL A 335 13.22 -18.60 8.68
C VAL A 335 13.32 -18.54 10.21
N THR A 336 12.40 -17.86 10.88
CA THR A 336 12.41 -17.71 12.34
C THR A 336 12.09 -19.04 13.05
N ASN A 337 11.12 -19.79 12.55
CA ASN A 337 10.70 -21.07 13.11
C ASN A 337 11.70 -22.22 12.83
N ALA A 338 12.72 -21.96 12.00
CA ALA A 338 13.82 -22.91 11.77
C ALA A 338 14.70 -23.16 13.01
N MET A 339 14.55 -22.33 14.04
CA MET A 339 15.31 -22.42 15.29
C MET A 339 14.35 -22.60 16.49
N THR A 340 14.76 -23.40 17.47
CA THR A 340 13.99 -23.54 18.73
C THR A 340 14.03 -22.23 19.52
N LYS A 341 12.93 -21.88 20.16
CA LYS A 341 12.83 -20.73 21.09
C LYS A 341 13.34 -21.17 22.47
N SER A 342 14.66 -21.28 22.67
CA SER A 342 15.30 -21.67 23.92
C SER A 342 16.57 -20.87 24.14
N GLU A 343 17.14 -20.90 25.38
CA GLU A 343 18.44 -20.26 25.69
C GLU A 343 19.58 -20.81 24.80
N ASN A 344 19.52 -22.09 24.45
CA ASN A 344 20.41 -22.71 23.49
C ASN A 344 19.60 -23.14 22.25
N PRO A 345 19.47 -22.26 21.25
CA PRO A 345 18.64 -22.53 20.10
C PRO A 345 19.22 -23.66 19.24
N ALA A 346 18.43 -24.71 19.03
CA ALA A 346 18.76 -25.79 18.11
C ALA A 346 18.06 -25.58 16.77
N ARG A 347 18.71 -25.96 15.68
CA ARG A 347 18.15 -25.88 14.34
C ARG A 347 17.22 -27.08 14.12
N LEU A 348 16.02 -26.81 13.59
CA LEU A 348 15.01 -27.80 13.25
C LEU A 348 15.04 -28.19 11.77
N TYR A 349 15.29 -27.21 10.89
CA TYR A 349 15.42 -27.36 9.45
C TYR A 349 16.23 -26.21 8.85
N MET A 350 16.61 -26.34 7.57
CA MET A 350 17.28 -25.29 6.78
C MET A 350 16.27 -24.70 5.78
N PRO A 351 15.77 -23.47 5.98
CA PRO A 351 14.86 -22.87 5.01
C PRO A 351 15.64 -22.51 3.73
N LYS A 352 15.10 -22.92 2.58
CA LYS A 352 15.60 -22.60 1.25
C LYS A 352 14.46 -22.12 0.37
N LEU A 353 14.55 -20.91 -0.16
CA LEU A 353 13.60 -20.38 -1.15
C LEU A 353 14.30 -20.34 -2.51
N TYR A 354 13.79 -21.09 -3.46
CA TYR A 354 14.24 -21.11 -4.83
C TYR A 354 13.40 -20.20 -5.71
N LEU A 355 14.05 -19.22 -6.35
CA LEU A 355 13.41 -18.27 -7.24
C LEU A 355 13.72 -18.60 -8.71
N PRO A 356 12.74 -18.54 -9.61
CA PRO A 356 12.93 -18.89 -11.01
C PRO A 356 13.83 -17.89 -11.71
N ILE A 357 14.88 -18.41 -12.35
CA ILE A 357 15.89 -17.67 -13.13
C ILE A 357 16.14 -18.47 -14.40
N ARG A 358 16.24 -17.84 -15.56
CA ARG A 358 16.49 -18.54 -16.82
C ARG A 358 17.86 -19.25 -16.81
N ASP A 359 18.89 -18.51 -16.44
CA ASP A 359 20.25 -18.99 -16.29
C ASP A 359 21.07 -17.99 -15.44
N SER A 360 22.30 -18.36 -15.07
CA SER A 360 23.18 -17.53 -14.26
C SER A 360 23.60 -16.20 -14.90
N SER A 361 23.39 -16.02 -16.20
CA SER A 361 23.69 -14.78 -16.94
C SER A 361 22.52 -13.79 -16.95
N ASP A 362 21.34 -14.16 -16.48
CA ASP A 362 20.13 -13.32 -16.45
C ASP A 362 20.20 -12.26 -15.35
N ARG A 363 21.10 -11.29 -15.57
CA ARG A 363 21.35 -10.21 -14.60
C ARG A 363 20.11 -9.36 -14.28
N GLN A 364 19.19 -9.25 -15.21
CA GLN A 364 17.99 -8.42 -15.01
C GLN A 364 17.04 -9.05 -13.98
N VAL A 365 16.73 -10.34 -14.13
CA VAL A 365 15.87 -11.07 -13.20
C VAL A 365 16.55 -11.22 -11.86
N ILE A 366 17.85 -11.55 -11.83
CA ILE A 366 18.65 -11.64 -10.61
C ILE A 366 18.64 -10.31 -9.84
N SER A 367 18.90 -9.19 -10.53
CA SER A 367 18.88 -7.85 -9.92
C SER A 367 17.50 -7.50 -9.37
N LYS A 368 16.43 -7.84 -10.09
CA LYS A 368 15.06 -7.65 -9.65
C LYS A 368 14.76 -8.43 -8.37
N TRP A 369 15.12 -9.72 -8.32
CA TRP A 369 14.94 -10.53 -7.12
C TRP A 369 15.76 -10.00 -5.93
N LYS A 370 17.01 -9.61 -6.15
CA LYS A 370 17.84 -8.96 -5.13
C LYS A 370 17.18 -7.68 -4.59
N GLN A 371 16.60 -6.89 -5.47
CA GLN A 371 15.87 -5.68 -5.10
C GLN A 371 14.59 -6.01 -4.33
N ASP A 372 13.81 -6.96 -4.81
CA ASP A 372 12.53 -7.33 -4.21
C ASP A 372 12.70 -7.89 -2.78
N PHE A 373 13.71 -8.73 -2.54
CA PHE A 373 13.98 -9.33 -1.22
C PHE A 373 14.90 -8.51 -0.31
N GLY A 374 15.59 -7.50 -0.84
CA GLY A 374 16.41 -6.57 -0.06
C GLY A 374 17.50 -7.27 0.78
N GLY A 375 17.53 -7.03 2.08
CA GLY A 375 18.52 -7.59 3.00
C GLY A 375 18.33 -9.07 3.39
N SER A 376 17.24 -9.73 2.97
CA SER A 376 16.88 -11.09 3.40
C SER A 376 17.30 -12.16 2.40
N LEU A 377 18.58 -12.13 1.93
CA LEU A 377 19.07 -12.97 0.84
C LEU A 377 19.79 -14.24 1.28
N LEU A 378 19.93 -14.50 2.59
CA LEU A 378 20.79 -15.59 3.10
C LEU A 378 20.26 -17.01 2.80
N ASN A 379 18.95 -17.15 2.63
CA ASN A 379 18.29 -18.43 2.37
C ASN A 379 17.59 -18.44 1.02
N ILE A 380 18.02 -17.58 0.07
CA ILE A 380 17.39 -17.42 -1.23
C ILE A 380 18.38 -17.85 -2.31
N TYR A 381 17.91 -18.77 -3.15
CA TYR A 381 18.66 -19.43 -4.20
C TYR A 381 18.03 -19.15 -5.57
N GLY A 382 18.85 -19.14 -6.60
CA GLY A 382 18.37 -19.20 -7.97
C GLY A 382 18.10 -20.65 -8.38
N LEU A 383 17.02 -20.86 -9.11
CA LEU A 383 16.69 -22.14 -9.71
C LEU A 383 16.38 -21.93 -11.19
N THR A 384 16.95 -22.77 -12.06
CA THR A 384 16.61 -22.72 -13.49
C THR A 384 15.10 -22.90 -13.64
N GLU A 385 14.44 -21.91 -14.26
CA GLU A 385 12.98 -21.95 -14.46
C GLU A 385 12.56 -23.11 -15.38
N GLY A 386 11.33 -23.57 -15.20
CA GLY A 386 10.77 -24.65 -16.00
C GLY A 386 10.28 -25.86 -15.18
N PHE A 387 10.42 -25.83 -13.85
CA PHE A 387 9.83 -26.87 -13.01
C PHE A 387 8.32 -26.96 -13.26
N MET A 388 7.85 -28.10 -13.81
CA MET A 388 6.46 -28.30 -14.22
C MET A 388 5.95 -27.12 -15.09
N ASP A 389 6.73 -26.72 -16.10
CA ASP A 389 6.49 -25.57 -16.96
C ASP A 389 6.33 -24.24 -16.22
N GLY A 390 6.88 -24.16 -15.00
CA GLY A 390 6.78 -22.99 -14.13
C GLY A 390 5.37 -22.72 -13.57
N ASN A 391 4.50 -23.73 -13.58
CA ASN A 391 3.11 -23.59 -13.14
C ASN A 391 2.86 -24.13 -11.73
N VAL A 392 3.87 -24.72 -11.09
CA VAL A 392 3.74 -25.37 -9.79
C VAL A 392 4.64 -24.73 -8.76
N GLU A 393 4.06 -24.41 -7.62
CA GLU A 393 4.75 -23.98 -6.40
C GLU A 393 4.81 -25.16 -5.43
N VAL A 394 5.97 -25.37 -4.82
CA VAL A 394 6.22 -26.49 -3.90
C VAL A 394 6.80 -25.99 -2.59
N LEU A 395 6.20 -26.37 -1.45
CA LEU A 395 6.86 -26.31 -0.14
C LEU A 395 7.03 -27.75 0.34
N LEU A 396 8.25 -28.11 0.68
CA LEU A 396 8.59 -29.50 1.02
C LEU A 396 9.47 -29.55 2.27
N LEU A 397 9.01 -30.25 3.28
CA LEU A 397 9.85 -30.76 4.36
C LEU A 397 9.98 -32.28 4.18
N PRO A 398 11.15 -32.76 3.71
CA PRO A 398 11.37 -34.16 3.32
C PRO A 398 10.86 -35.18 4.33
N GLY A 399 10.11 -36.17 3.86
CA GLY A 399 9.55 -37.22 4.68
C GLY A 399 8.41 -36.81 5.64
N HIS A 400 7.98 -35.52 5.63
CA HIS A 400 7.03 -35.02 6.62
C HIS A 400 5.86 -34.25 6.04
N LEU A 401 6.10 -33.28 5.16
CA LEU A 401 5.08 -32.36 4.67
C LEU A 401 5.38 -31.97 3.21
N ALA A 402 4.34 -31.99 2.39
CA ALA A 402 4.37 -31.39 1.07
C ALA A 402 3.18 -30.43 0.88
N VAL A 403 3.42 -29.26 0.34
CA VAL A 403 2.42 -28.32 -0.12
C VAL A 403 2.63 -28.08 -1.60
N ILE A 404 1.61 -28.34 -2.39
CA ILE A 404 1.61 -28.10 -3.83
C ILE A 404 0.58 -27.03 -4.13
N CYS A 405 0.96 -26.09 -4.99
CA CYS A 405 0.02 -25.10 -5.49
C CYS A 405 0.19 -24.93 -7.01
N TYR A 406 -0.87 -25.13 -7.74
CA TYR A 406 -0.95 -24.98 -9.19
C TYR A 406 -1.41 -23.57 -9.53
N HIS A 407 -0.64 -22.85 -10.33
CA HIS A 407 -0.94 -21.49 -10.77
C HIS A 407 -1.65 -21.51 -12.12
N ILE A 408 -2.98 -21.45 -12.08
CA ILE A 408 -3.84 -21.56 -13.24
C ILE A 408 -3.98 -20.20 -13.90
N SER A 409 -3.67 -20.12 -15.19
CA SER A 409 -3.87 -18.93 -16.00
C SER A 409 -4.94 -19.15 -17.06
N ARG A 410 -5.93 -18.24 -17.09
CA ARG A 410 -6.98 -18.19 -18.09
C ARG A 410 -7.34 -16.72 -18.40
N PRO A 411 -6.54 -16.02 -19.19
CA PRO A 411 -6.70 -14.57 -19.45
C PRO A 411 -8.09 -14.15 -19.93
N GLU A 412 -8.80 -15.05 -20.62
CA GLU A 412 -10.15 -14.77 -21.14
C GLU A 412 -11.22 -14.63 -20.05
N SER A 413 -11.00 -15.19 -18.88
CA SER A 413 -12.00 -15.24 -17.80
C SER A 413 -11.48 -14.87 -16.42
N LEU A 414 -10.17 -14.94 -16.19
CA LEU A 414 -9.53 -14.61 -14.91
C LEU A 414 -8.56 -13.46 -15.10
N PRO A 415 -8.68 -12.37 -14.35
CA PRO A 415 -7.78 -11.22 -14.48
C PRO A 415 -6.37 -11.50 -13.96
N ILE A 416 -6.21 -12.47 -13.07
CA ILE A 416 -4.92 -12.92 -12.52
C ILE A 416 -4.88 -14.44 -12.49
N SER A 417 -3.69 -15.02 -12.25
CA SER A 417 -3.57 -16.46 -12.00
C SER A 417 -4.39 -16.86 -10.78
N LEU A 418 -5.08 -18.00 -10.89
CA LEU A 418 -5.81 -18.64 -9.79
C LEU A 418 -4.95 -19.76 -9.20
N PRO A 419 -4.36 -19.55 -8.01
CA PRO A 419 -3.65 -20.62 -7.31
C PRO A 419 -4.65 -21.60 -6.69
N VAL A 420 -4.46 -22.88 -6.94
CA VAL A 420 -5.23 -23.99 -6.32
C VAL A 420 -4.24 -25.05 -5.89
N GLY A 421 -4.35 -25.53 -4.66
CA GLY A 421 -3.36 -26.46 -4.14
C GLY A 421 -3.87 -27.32 -3.00
N PHE A 422 -2.94 -28.02 -2.37
CA PHE A 422 -3.21 -28.84 -1.20
C PHE A 422 -2.01 -28.90 -0.25
N VAL A 423 -2.30 -29.20 1.00
CA VAL A 423 -1.33 -29.59 2.02
C VAL A 423 -1.45 -31.11 2.22
N SER A 424 -0.32 -31.82 2.26
CA SER A 424 -0.33 -33.26 2.52
C SER A 424 0.75 -33.69 3.51
N THR A 425 0.36 -34.57 4.43
CA THR A 425 1.24 -35.33 5.34
C THR A 425 1.21 -36.81 5.05
N ASP A 426 0.57 -37.22 3.95
CA ASP A 426 0.56 -38.60 3.49
C ASP A 426 1.94 -39.02 2.97
N GLN A 427 2.49 -40.09 3.51
CA GLN A 427 3.87 -40.52 3.27
C GLN A 427 4.15 -40.81 1.79
N ASP A 428 3.27 -41.49 1.11
CA ASP A 428 3.45 -41.86 -0.29
C ASP A 428 3.43 -40.63 -1.19
N THR A 429 2.51 -39.69 -0.89
CA THR A 429 2.40 -38.40 -1.59
C THR A 429 3.64 -37.53 -1.34
N VAL A 430 4.05 -37.38 -0.07
CA VAL A 430 5.24 -36.58 0.30
C VAL A 430 6.49 -37.19 -0.37
N GLN A 431 6.70 -38.49 -0.32
CA GLN A 431 7.87 -39.14 -0.90
C GLN A 431 7.93 -38.98 -2.43
N ARG A 432 6.79 -39.09 -3.11
CA ARG A 432 6.73 -38.87 -4.56
C ARG A 432 7.10 -37.42 -4.94
N ILE A 433 6.50 -36.46 -4.25
CA ILE A 433 6.80 -35.04 -4.49
C ILE A 433 8.25 -34.73 -4.17
N GLN A 434 8.77 -35.27 -3.07
CA GLN A 434 10.16 -35.14 -2.68
C GLN A 434 11.10 -35.61 -3.78
N MET A 435 10.91 -36.83 -4.27
CA MET A 435 11.75 -37.41 -5.31
C MET A 435 11.78 -36.53 -6.58
N ILE A 436 10.60 -36.08 -7.05
CA ILE A 436 10.52 -35.24 -8.25
C ILE A 436 11.16 -33.86 -8.04
N ALA A 437 10.95 -33.24 -6.86
CA ALA A 437 11.48 -31.92 -6.57
C ALA A 437 13.01 -31.95 -6.36
N GLU A 438 13.52 -32.93 -5.63
CA GLU A 438 14.96 -33.14 -5.41
C GLU A 438 15.68 -33.47 -6.72
N ASP A 439 15.14 -34.38 -7.54
CA ASP A 439 15.69 -34.69 -8.86
C ASP A 439 15.79 -33.45 -9.74
N TYR A 440 14.80 -32.54 -9.67
CA TYR A 440 14.87 -31.30 -10.43
C TYR A 440 15.90 -30.31 -9.88
N VAL A 441 16.04 -30.20 -8.57
CA VAL A 441 17.01 -29.30 -7.94
C VAL A 441 18.45 -29.80 -8.10
N ASP A 442 18.69 -31.12 -7.95
CA ASP A 442 20.00 -31.72 -7.82
C ASP A 442 20.66 -32.13 -9.16
N ASP A 443 20.08 -31.74 -10.31
CA ASP A 443 20.64 -32.08 -11.63
C ASP A 443 20.83 -33.60 -11.84
N VAL A 444 19.77 -34.35 -11.57
CA VAL A 444 19.75 -35.78 -11.86
C VAL A 444 19.61 -36.00 -13.38
N ALA A 445 20.10 -37.12 -13.89
CA ALA A 445 20.10 -37.47 -15.32
C ALA A 445 18.74 -37.41 -16.05
N SER A 446 17.64 -37.28 -15.31
CA SER A 446 16.29 -37.03 -15.86
C SER A 446 16.12 -35.61 -16.42
N PHE A 447 17.02 -34.68 -16.10
CA PHE A 447 17.00 -33.28 -16.51
C PHE A 447 18.35 -32.90 -17.11
N ASP A 448 18.34 -32.19 -18.23
CA ASP A 448 19.52 -31.97 -19.08
C ASP A 448 20.53 -30.92 -18.57
N ASN A 449 20.23 -30.18 -17.51
CA ASN A 449 21.08 -29.07 -17.03
C ASN A 449 21.00 -28.89 -15.51
N PRO A 450 22.06 -28.32 -14.87
CA PRO A 450 22.01 -27.91 -13.46
C PRO A 450 20.83 -26.97 -13.18
N ARG A 451 20.09 -27.25 -12.10
CA ARG A 451 18.91 -26.50 -11.75
C ARG A 451 19.15 -25.55 -10.60
N ASP A 452 19.87 -25.99 -9.57
CA ASP A 452 20.31 -25.12 -8.47
C ASP A 452 21.47 -24.23 -8.95
N LEU A 453 21.22 -22.92 -9.04
CA LEU A 453 22.21 -21.92 -9.43
C LEU A 453 22.99 -21.36 -8.23
N GLY A 454 22.64 -21.78 -7.02
CA GLY A 454 23.25 -21.30 -5.79
C GLY A 454 22.60 -20.04 -5.20
N LEU A 455 23.22 -19.51 -4.16
CA LEU A 455 22.74 -18.33 -3.46
C LEU A 455 22.61 -17.12 -4.40
N ILE A 456 21.42 -16.51 -4.44
CA ILE A 456 21.13 -15.37 -5.32
C ILE A 456 22.02 -14.16 -5.02
N SER A 457 22.50 -14.03 -3.78
CA SER A 457 23.44 -12.97 -3.39
C SER A 457 24.80 -13.08 -4.07
N LYS A 458 25.18 -14.29 -4.53
CA LYS A 458 26.44 -14.59 -5.20
C LYS A 458 26.31 -14.58 -6.73
N LEU A 459 25.11 -14.69 -7.27
CA LEU A 459 24.80 -14.56 -8.69
C LEU A 459 24.78 -13.08 -9.09
#